data_92ff34b53a7339e4314728ae061e1692
#
_entry.id   92ff34b53a7339e4314728ae061e1692
#
_cell.length_a   1.000
_cell.length_b   1.000
_cell.length_c   1.000
_cell.angle_alpha   90.00
_cell.angle_beta   90.00
_cell.angle_gamma   90.00
#
_symmetry.space_group_name_H-M   'P 1'
#
loop_
_entity.id
_entity.type
_entity.pdbx_description
1 polymer ?
#
loop_
_entity_poly.entity_id
_entity_poly.type
_entity_poly.pdbx_seq_one_letter_code
_entity_poly.pdbx_strand_id
1 'polypeptide(L)'
;MKKSRFIVGFIVAVVLGGGALLWGPTLLAEGDNVNMQLAKLNFILRTVRDNYVDVPDPSKLLEGAIRGMLEELDPHSVYIPPEDQKRINETFRGEFEGVGITFSIQNKWLTVVSPIPGTPADRLGIRAGDRIIKINNVSAYGITNDQVFEKLRGPKGTSVDVTIARPGINDPIDFTIVRDTIPIYSVAASFLMHDGQTGYVRINQFTATTDHEVEQALDSLRTQGMRRLLLDLRSNPGGYLDQAWKVADLFMPRKDMMLVYTKGRTARSNQEFYSTGRGAKYDFPVIVLINHGSASASEIVSGAIQDHDRGLVIGEVSFGKGLVQTPYPLPDGSAVRITTARYYTPSGRLIQRPYDKGIAEYIAEGYDDTGEEAPPDTTPREVYHTDHGRMVYGGGGISPDSTVKSPRGTATTARLLSQRLYFECAADYAAKHPELATNFERFLSGFQVPDEMLTELRALAKERKVQIVEDEWTKDLDFTKSNLKGELANVLFNDRNLYHAVRIESDAQVLTAITLFGQANQMAQ
;
A
#
# COMPACT_ATOMS: atom_id res chain seq x y z
N MET A 1 -18.44 52.08 -65.97
CA MET A 1 -17.45 51.52 -65.01
C MET A 1 -17.96 51.42 -63.54
N LYS A 2 -19.10 51.94 -63.14
CA LYS A 2 -19.60 51.87 -61.73
C LYS A 2 -20.45 50.64 -61.42
N LYS A 3 -21.05 49.92 -62.38
CA LYS A 3 -21.87 48.75 -62.18
C LYS A 3 -21.09 47.42 -61.88
N SER A 4 -19.84 47.32 -62.36
CA SER A 4 -18.98 46.14 -62.18
C SER A 4 -18.43 46.02 -60.74
N ARG A 5 -18.21 47.15 -60.06
CA ARG A 5 -17.71 47.14 -58.67
C ARG A 5 -18.75 46.73 -57.64
N PHE A 6 -20.03 46.90 -57.90
CA PHE A 6 -21.11 46.52 -57.03
C PHE A 6 -21.37 44.96 -57.06
N ILE A 7 -21.21 44.38 -58.25
CA ILE A 7 -21.42 42.90 -58.40
C ILE A 7 -20.27 42.13 -57.76
N VAL A 8 -19.01 42.62 -57.88
CA VAL A 8 -17.87 41.95 -57.22
C VAL A 8 -17.94 42.08 -55.69
N GLY A 9 -18.39 43.23 -55.17
CA GLY A 9 -18.60 43.43 -53.74
C GLY A 9 -19.69 42.52 -53.15
N PHE A 10 -20.78 42.25 -53.90
CA PHE A 10 -21.86 41.38 -53.47
C PHE A 10 -21.48 39.90 -53.52
N ILE A 11 -20.70 39.48 -54.54
CA ILE A 11 -20.20 38.10 -54.63
C ILE A 11 -19.19 37.81 -53.50
N VAL A 12 -18.28 38.76 -53.16
CA VAL A 12 -17.35 38.62 -52.07
C VAL A 12 -18.06 38.58 -50.71
N ALA A 13 -19.11 39.39 -50.51
CA ALA A 13 -19.91 39.36 -49.30
C ALA A 13 -20.73 38.05 -49.14
N VAL A 14 -21.24 37.51 -50.26
CA VAL A 14 -21.96 36.21 -50.25
C VAL A 14 -21.00 35.04 -50.05
N VAL A 15 -19.77 35.07 -50.57
CA VAL A 15 -18.77 34.01 -50.35
C VAL A 15 -18.21 34.07 -48.94
N LEU A 16 -17.99 35.26 -48.37
CA LEU A 16 -17.55 35.39 -46.98
C LEU A 16 -18.68 35.11 -45.98
N GLY A 17 -19.92 35.50 -46.29
CA GLY A 17 -21.10 35.16 -45.50
C GLY A 17 -21.48 33.68 -45.59
N GLY A 18 -21.37 33.08 -46.77
CA GLY A 18 -21.61 31.65 -46.98
C GLY A 18 -20.53 30.74 -46.36
N GLY A 19 -19.27 31.20 -46.39
CA GLY A 19 -18.16 30.50 -45.71
C GLY A 19 -18.31 30.54 -44.19
N ALA A 20 -18.73 31.65 -43.60
CA ALA A 20 -18.99 31.77 -42.17
C ALA A 20 -20.22 30.94 -41.72
N LEU A 21 -21.24 30.77 -42.61
CA LEU A 21 -22.42 29.94 -42.36
C LEU A 21 -22.14 28.43 -42.49
N LEU A 22 -21.12 28.02 -43.28
CA LEU A 22 -20.76 26.59 -43.45
C LEU A 22 -19.70 26.10 -42.46
N TRP A 23 -18.90 27.01 -41.88
CA TRP A 23 -17.85 26.67 -40.90
C TRP A 23 -18.18 27.12 -39.48
N GLY A 24 -19.12 28.04 -39.30
CA GLY A 24 -19.57 28.51 -37.99
C GLY A 24 -20.23 27.39 -37.12
N PRO A 25 -21.10 26.51 -37.68
CA PRO A 25 -21.76 25.49 -36.89
C PRO A 25 -20.83 24.40 -36.37
N THR A 26 -19.71 24.11 -37.09
CA THR A 26 -18.81 23.02 -36.65
C THR A 26 -17.86 23.42 -35.52
N LEU A 27 -17.57 24.70 -35.37
CA LEU A 27 -16.75 25.22 -34.24
C LEU A 27 -17.60 25.54 -33.00
N LEU A 28 -18.91 25.74 -33.15
CA LEU A 28 -19.86 25.94 -32.03
C LEU A 28 -20.47 24.63 -31.52
N ALA A 29 -20.44 23.56 -32.33
CA ALA A 29 -21.13 22.32 -32.02
C ALA A 29 -20.54 21.54 -30.83
N GLU A 30 -19.21 21.61 -30.59
CA GLU A 30 -18.61 20.95 -29.41
C GLU A 30 -18.87 21.73 -28.11
N GLY A 31 -18.82 23.06 -28.14
CA GLY A 31 -19.10 23.93 -27.00
C GLY A 31 -20.57 23.89 -26.58
N ASP A 32 -21.49 23.91 -27.56
CA ASP A 32 -22.94 23.84 -27.31
C ASP A 32 -23.36 22.50 -26.70
N ASN A 33 -22.72 21.41 -27.07
CA ASN A 33 -23.05 20.09 -26.52
C ASN A 33 -22.71 19.98 -25.01
N VAL A 34 -21.54 20.47 -24.57
CA VAL A 34 -21.14 20.45 -23.15
C VAL A 34 -22.05 21.36 -22.31
N ASN A 35 -22.32 22.57 -22.76
CA ASN A 35 -23.20 23.50 -22.06
C ASN A 35 -24.63 22.97 -21.97
N MET A 36 -25.14 22.32 -23.01
CA MET A 36 -26.46 21.68 -23.01
C MET A 36 -26.50 20.51 -22.02
N GLN A 37 -25.45 19.67 -21.92
CA GLN A 37 -25.38 18.59 -20.96
C GLN A 37 -25.30 19.11 -19.52
N LEU A 38 -24.54 20.19 -19.27
CA LEU A 38 -24.50 20.84 -17.95
C LEU A 38 -25.87 21.46 -17.59
N ALA A 39 -26.59 22.08 -18.55
CA ALA A 39 -27.94 22.57 -18.33
C ALA A 39 -28.93 21.44 -17.98
N LYS A 40 -28.81 20.29 -18.67
CA LYS A 40 -29.59 19.09 -18.39
C LYS A 40 -29.31 18.56 -16.98
N LEU A 41 -28.05 18.46 -16.58
CA LEU A 41 -27.66 18.02 -15.22
C LEU A 41 -28.27 18.97 -14.16
N ASN A 42 -28.17 20.27 -14.37
CA ASN A 42 -28.73 21.28 -13.47
C ASN A 42 -30.26 21.20 -13.39
N PHE A 43 -30.96 20.96 -14.53
CA PHE A 43 -32.39 20.73 -14.56
C PHE A 43 -32.81 19.49 -13.75
N ILE A 44 -32.08 18.36 -13.92
CA ILE A 44 -32.32 17.13 -13.17
C ILE A 44 -32.14 17.37 -11.67
N LEU A 45 -31.03 18.02 -11.26
CA LEU A 45 -30.77 18.33 -9.85
C LEU A 45 -31.90 19.15 -9.22
N ARG A 46 -32.38 20.19 -9.91
CA ARG A 46 -33.52 21.01 -9.45
C ARG A 46 -34.81 20.18 -9.38
N THR A 47 -35.09 19.37 -10.40
CA THR A 47 -36.27 18.54 -10.46
C THR A 47 -36.29 17.53 -9.30
N VAL A 48 -35.16 16.88 -9.01
CA VAL A 48 -35.06 15.95 -7.88
C VAL A 48 -35.24 16.69 -6.55
N ARG A 49 -34.54 17.83 -6.36
CA ARG A 49 -34.69 18.62 -5.14
C ARG A 49 -36.14 19.06 -4.87
N ASP A 50 -36.86 19.46 -5.91
CA ASP A 50 -38.16 20.09 -5.78
C ASP A 50 -39.33 19.05 -5.77
N ASN A 51 -39.12 17.82 -6.27
CA ASN A 51 -40.17 16.86 -6.46
C ASN A 51 -39.96 15.47 -5.81
N TYR A 52 -38.72 15.19 -5.31
CA TYR A 52 -38.48 13.88 -4.68
C TYR A 52 -39.28 13.74 -3.39
N VAL A 53 -39.77 12.53 -3.09
CA VAL A 53 -40.66 12.24 -1.96
C VAL A 53 -40.11 12.66 -0.60
N ASP A 54 -38.78 12.52 -0.40
CA ASP A 54 -38.09 12.97 0.80
C ASP A 54 -37.18 14.17 0.45
N VAL A 55 -36.78 14.94 1.45
CA VAL A 55 -35.84 16.07 1.23
C VAL A 55 -34.45 15.52 0.93
N PRO A 56 -33.96 15.59 -0.33
CA PRO A 56 -32.65 15.04 -0.67
C PRO A 56 -31.53 15.98 -0.22
N ASP A 57 -30.37 15.40 0.09
CA ASP A 57 -29.14 16.16 0.32
C ASP A 57 -28.48 16.49 -1.03
N PRO A 58 -28.42 17.77 -1.44
CA PRO A 58 -27.83 18.16 -2.71
C PRO A 58 -26.33 17.85 -2.81
N SER A 59 -25.60 17.87 -1.69
CA SER A 59 -24.18 17.57 -1.66
C SER A 59 -23.92 16.10 -2.03
N LYS A 60 -24.69 15.18 -1.45
CA LYS A 60 -24.62 13.76 -1.78
C LYS A 60 -25.00 13.46 -3.23
N LEU A 61 -26.01 14.16 -3.77
CA LEU A 61 -26.40 14.00 -5.18
C LEU A 61 -25.28 14.45 -6.13
N LEU A 62 -24.66 15.59 -5.84
CA LEU A 62 -23.56 16.12 -6.65
C LEU A 62 -22.30 15.25 -6.53
N GLU A 63 -21.99 14.76 -5.33
CA GLU A 63 -20.90 13.81 -5.14
C GLU A 63 -21.14 12.52 -5.93
N GLY A 64 -22.35 11.98 -5.91
CA GLY A 64 -22.73 10.83 -6.73
C GLY A 64 -22.56 11.08 -8.23
N ALA A 65 -22.93 12.27 -8.72
CA ALA A 65 -22.72 12.66 -10.12
C ALA A 65 -21.23 12.76 -10.47
N ILE A 66 -20.39 13.32 -9.58
CA ILE A 66 -18.92 13.39 -9.77
C ILE A 66 -18.32 11.99 -9.82
N ARG A 67 -18.72 11.09 -8.90
CA ARG A 67 -18.26 9.70 -8.89
C ARG A 67 -18.61 8.99 -10.20
N GLY A 68 -19.89 9.06 -10.64
CA GLY A 68 -20.31 8.44 -11.90
C GLY A 68 -19.54 8.98 -13.11
N MET A 69 -19.23 10.28 -13.16
CA MET A 69 -18.40 10.84 -14.24
C MET A 69 -16.97 10.29 -14.24
N LEU A 70 -16.37 10.04 -13.07
CA LEU A 70 -15.01 9.53 -12.96
C LEU A 70 -14.93 8.04 -13.25
N GLU A 71 -15.97 7.26 -12.92
CA GLU A 71 -16.10 5.83 -13.22
C GLU A 71 -16.07 5.53 -14.73
N GLU A 72 -16.47 6.50 -15.58
CA GLU A 72 -16.37 6.37 -17.05
C GLU A 72 -14.92 6.50 -17.58
N LEU A 73 -13.96 6.89 -16.74
CA LEU A 73 -12.57 7.09 -17.17
C LEU A 73 -11.72 5.84 -16.99
N ASP A 74 -11.51 5.44 -15.74
CA ASP A 74 -10.68 4.29 -15.35
C ASP A 74 -10.89 3.95 -13.86
N PRO A 75 -10.45 2.74 -13.39
CA PRO A 75 -10.65 2.30 -12.00
C PRO A 75 -9.92 3.13 -10.93
N HIS A 76 -9.02 4.02 -11.32
CA HIS A 76 -8.13 4.75 -10.41
C HIS A 76 -8.42 6.25 -10.36
N SER A 77 -9.24 6.76 -11.30
CA SER A 77 -9.74 8.14 -11.26
C SER A 77 -10.91 8.23 -10.29
N VAL A 78 -10.71 8.94 -9.16
CA VAL A 78 -11.67 8.91 -8.04
C VAL A 78 -11.87 10.29 -7.41
N TYR A 79 -13.07 10.52 -6.87
CA TYR A 79 -13.34 11.61 -5.94
C TYR A 79 -12.95 11.18 -4.52
N ILE A 80 -12.28 12.06 -3.79
CA ILE A 80 -11.79 11.82 -2.43
C ILE A 80 -12.42 12.87 -1.50
N PRO A 81 -13.29 12.44 -0.56
CA PRO A 81 -13.87 13.34 0.44
C PRO A 81 -12.82 14.04 1.30
N PRO A 82 -13.14 15.19 1.95
CA PRO A 82 -12.18 15.98 2.71
C PRO A 82 -11.45 15.20 3.82
N GLU A 83 -12.18 14.38 4.57
CA GLU A 83 -11.60 13.58 5.67
C GLU A 83 -10.63 12.51 5.15
N ASP A 84 -10.98 11.84 4.04
CA ASP A 84 -10.11 10.86 3.41
C ASP A 84 -8.87 11.52 2.80
N GLN A 85 -9.04 12.71 2.18
CA GLN A 85 -7.93 13.48 1.65
C GLN A 85 -6.94 13.89 2.74
N LYS A 86 -7.43 14.27 3.93
CA LYS A 86 -6.59 14.56 5.09
C LYS A 86 -5.79 13.33 5.51
N ARG A 87 -6.45 12.15 5.65
CA ARG A 87 -5.80 10.87 6.01
C ARG A 87 -4.75 10.45 4.99
N ILE A 88 -5.07 10.60 3.71
CA ILE A 88 -4.14 10.32 2.61
C ILE A 88 -2.92 11.23 2.70
N ASN A 89 -3.11 12.53 2.91
CA ASN A 89 -2.02 13.48 3.02
C ASN A 89 -1.12 13.19 4.23
N GLU A 90 -1.67 12.83 5.40
CA GLU A 90 -0.90 12.40 6.57
C GLU A 90 -0.07 11.15 6.25
N THR A 91 -0.69 10.14 5.64
CA THR A 91 0.00 8.90 5.27
C THR A 91 1.13 9.17 4.28
N PHE A 92 0.89 9.96 3.25
CA PHE A 92 1.91 10.27 2.25
C PHE A 92 3.02 11.19 2.76
N ARG A 93 2.73 12.09 3.70
CA ARG A 93 3.78 12.88 4.39
C ARG A 93 4.67 12.00 5.25
N GLY A 94 4.21 10.82 5.65
CA GLY A 94 4.92 9.93 6.55
C GLY A 94 4.81 10.33 8.02
N GLU A 95 3.80 11.14 8.39
CA GLU A 95 3.58 11.58 9.76
C GLU A 95 2.15 12.02 10.03
N PHE A 96 1.72 11.90 11.30
CA PHE A 96 0.47 12.46 11.81
C PHE A 96 0.65 12.96 13.25
N GLU A 97 -0.29 13.73 13.77
CA GLU A 97 -0.24 14.20 15.15
C GLU A 97 -1.12 13.36 16.07
N GLY A 98 -0.57 12.86 17.19
CA GLY A 98 -1.29 11.99 18.11
C GLY A 98 -0.44 11.40 19.22
N VAL A 99 -0.86 10.23 19.72
CA VAL A 99 -0.22 9.55 20.87
C VAL A 99 0.85 8.53 20.47
N GLY A 100 0.80 7.96 19.25
CA GLY A 100 1.79 7.01 18.73
C GLY A 100 1.54 5.55 19.12
N ILE A 101 0.34 5.03 18.86
CA ILE A 101 0.02 3.60 19.02
C ILE A 101 -0.55 3.01 17.73
N THR A 102 -0.24 1.74 17.49
CA THR A 102 -1.01 0.87 16.62
C THR A 102 -2.04 0.15 17.49
N PHE A 103 -3.30 0.14 17.08
CA PHE A 103 -4.37 -0.42 17.90
C PHE A 103 -5.32 -1.32 17.09
N SER A 104 -6.11 -2.09 17.81
CA SER A 104 -7.28 -2.79 17.27
C SER A 104 -8.41 -2.77 18.30
N ILE A 105 -9.65 -2.89 17.82
CA ILE A 105 -10.80 -3.07 18.72
C ILE A 105 -11.04 -4.56 18.87
N GLN A 106 -10.79 -5.08 20.07
CA GLN A 106 -10.96 -6.49 20.42
C GLN A 106 -11.99 -6.60 21.53
N ASN A 107 -13.01 -7.41 21.33
CA ASN A 107 -14.09 -7.59 22.31
C ASN A 107 -14.73 -6.27 22.75
N LYS A 108 -14.90 -5.32 21.81
CA LYS A 108 -15.36 -3.96 22.07
C LYS A 108 -14.39 -3.10 22.89
N TRP A 109 -13.18 -3.57 23.17
CA TRP A 109 -12.14 -2.81 23.87
C TRP A 109 -11.08 -2.33 22.90
N LEU A 110 -10.64 -1.12 23.11
CA LEU A 110 -9.47 -0.54 22.41
C LEU A 110 -8.19 -1.18 22.96
N THR A 111 -7.55 -2.05 22.16
CA THR A 111 -6.35 -2.79 22.55
C THR A 111 -5.14 -2.27 21.76
N VAL A 112 -4.05 -1.99 22.47
CA VAL A 112 -2.77 -1.61 21.89
C VAL A 112 -2.12 -2.84 21.25
N VAL A 113 -1.88 -2.78 19.93
CA VAL A 113 -1.14 -3.83 19.20
C VAL A 113 0.37 -3.63 19.41
N SER A 114 0.82 -2.37 19.29
CA SER A 114 2.18 -1.95 19.65
C SER A 114 2.24 -0.43 19.79
N PRO A 115 3.01 0.13 20.72
CA PRO A 115 3.44 1.52 20.63
C PRO A 115 4.39 1.68 19.43
N ILE A 116 4.42 2.88 18.85
CA ILE A 116 5.37 3.22 17.79
C ILE A 116 6.66 3.70 18.47
N PRO A 117 7.83 3.13 18.13
CA PRO A 117 9.09 3.47 18.80
C PRO A 117 9.40 4.97 18.82
N GLY A 118 9.86 5.50 19.96
CA GLY A 118 10.22 6.90 20.15
C GLY A 118 9.05 7.88 20.30
N THR A 119 7.81 7.41 20.25
CA THR A 119 6.61 8.26 20.38
C THR A 119 6.19 8.49 21.84
N PRO A 120 5.23 9.41 22.12
CA PRO A 120 4.75 9.64 23.49
C PRO A 120 4.27 8.37 24.22
N ALA A 121 3.52 7.52 23.55
CA ALA A 121 3.02 6.27 24.14
C ALA A 121 4.17 5.32 24.52
N ASP A 122 5.17 5.19 23.64
CA ASP A 122 6.35 4.35 23.87
C ASP A 122 7.18 4.88 25.06
N ARG A 123 7.46 6.19 25.08
CA ARG A 123 8.21 6.84 26.17
C ARG A 123 7.54 6.69 27.56
N LEU A 124 6.22 6.61 27.59
CA LEU A 124 5.46 6.42 28.82
C LEU A 124 5.35 4.93 29.23
N GLY A 125 5.85 4.00 28.41
CA GLY A 125 5.84 2.58 28.72
C GLY A 125 4.48 1.90 28.50
N ILE A 126 3.66 2.42 27.58
CA ILE A 126 2.50 1.72 27.04
C ILE A 126 3.02 0.51 26.24
N ARG A 127 2.35 -0.65 26.32
CA ARG A 127 2.84 -1.92 25.78
C ARG A 127 1.81 -2.61 24.87
N ALA A 128 2.28 -3.51 24.04
CA ALA A 128 1.42 -4.45 23.33
C ALA A 128 0.54 -5.24 24.32
N GLY A 129 -0.75 -5.40 24.00
CA GLY A 129 -1.73 -6.05 24.86
C GLY A 129 -2.43 -5.14 25.87
N ASP A 130 -1.96 -3.92 26.11
CA ASP A 130 -2.66 -2.95 26.96
C ASP A 130 -4.04 -2.64 26.40
N ARG A 131 -5.07 -2.65 27.25
CA ARG A 131 -6.45 -2.28 26.91
C ARG A 131 -6.74 -0.86 27.41
N ILE A 132 -6.98 0.08 26.53
CA ILE A 132 -7.42 1.43 26.92
C ILE A 132 -8.90 1.35 27.31
N ILE A 133 -9.18 1.43 28.61
CA ILE A 133 -10.53 1.30 29.18
C ILE A 133 -11.24 2.62 29.35
N LYS A 134 -10.49 3.74 29.46
CA LYS A 134 -11.05 5.12 29.46
C LYS A 134 -10.17 6.05 28.66
N ILE A 135 -10.79 7.06 28.05
CA ILE A 135 -10.15 8.21 27.42
C ILE A 135 -10.82 9.47 27.98
N ASN A 136 -10.05 10.41 28.58
CA ASN A 136 -10.55 11.60 29.26
C ASN A 136 -11.68 11.26 30.26
N ASN A 137 -11.48 10.24 31.07
CA ASN A 137 -12.43 9.71 32.07
C ASN A 137 -13.74 9.12 31.49
N VAL A 138 -13.89 9.03 30.17
CA VAL A 138 -15.04 8.40 29.50
C VAL A 138 -14.68 6.97 29.11
N SER A 139 -15.60 6.01 29.35
CA SER A 139 -15.40 4.61 28.99
C SER A 139 -15.11 4.47 27.48
N ALA A 140 -14.09 3.67 27.17
CA ALA A 140 -13.73 3.30 25.80
C ALA A 140 -14.37 1.97 25.34
N TYR A 141 -15.31 1.41 26.12
CA TYR A 141 -16.02 0.20 25.74
C TYR A 141 -16.96 0.44 24.57
N GLY A 142 -16.86 -0.34 23.51
CA GLY A 142 -17.69 -0.20 22.30
C GLY A 142 -17.30 0.97 21.39
N ILE A 143 -16.13 1.57 21.62
CA ILE A 143 -15.61 2.66 20.79
C ILE A 143 -15.36 2.19 19.34
N THR A 144 -15.64 3.04 18.35
CA THR A 144 -15.35 2.78 16.94
C THR A 144 -13.96 3.29 16.55
N ASN A 145 -13.41 2.82 15.40
CA ASN A 145 -12.13 3.30 14.90
C ASN A 145 -12.11 4.83 14.70
N ASP A 146 -13.18 5.39 14.13
CA ASP A 146 -13.27 6.85 13.91
C ASP A 146 -13.26 7.62 15.22
N GLN A 147 -13.98 7.14 16.24
CA GLN A 147 -13.96 7.74 17.57
C GLN A 147 -12.58 7.63 18.25
N VAL A 148 -11.83 6.54 18.00
CA VAL A 148 -10.44 6.42 18.50
C VAL A 148 -9.57 7.47 17.84
N PHE A 149 -9.65 7.63 16.51
CA PHE A 149 -8.89 8.67 15.81
C PHE A 149 -9.26 10.06 16.31
N GLU A 150 -10.55 10.36 16.45
CA GLU A 150 -11.03 11.66 16.97
C GLU A 150 -10.46 11.97 18.37
N LYS A 151 -10.39 10.98 19.25
CA LYS A 151 -9.99 11.17 20.66
C LYS A 151 -8.49 11.13 20.89
N LEU A 152 -7.76 10.26 20.19
CA LEU A 152 -6.31 10.07 20.42
C LEU A 152 -5.44 10.91 19.48
N ARG A 153 -5.92 11.29 18.30
CA ARG A 153 -5.26 12.29 17.46
C ARG A 153 -5.57 13.70 17.96
N GLY A 154 -4.82 14.66 17.51
CA GLY A 154 -5.02 16.08 17.80
C GLY A 154 -3.71 16.85 17.79
N PRO A 155 -3.76 18.20 17.88
CA PRO A 155 -2.60 19.06 17.71
C PRO A 155 -1.45 18.70 18.67
N LYS A 156 -0.23 18.72 18.15
CA LYS A 156 1.00 18.55 18.93
C LYS A 156 1.01 19.49 20.15
N GLY A 157 1.41 18.97 21.31
CA GLY A 157 1.47 19.70 22.57
C GLY A 157 0.17 19.67 23.38
N THR A 158 -0.95 19.19 22.82
CA THR A 158 -2.18 18.97 23.60
C THR A 158 -2.14 17.65 24.34
N SER A 159 -2.86 17.53 25.47
CA SER A 159 -2.87 16.32 26.31
C SER A 159 -4.13 15.48 26.09
N VAL A 160 -4.00 14.18 26.34
CA VAL A 160 -5.11 13.25 26.48
C VAL A 160 -4.83 12.31 27.65
N ASP A 161 -5.82 12.11 28.52
CA ASP A 161 -5.73 11.19 29.63
C ASP A 161 -6.28 9.82 29.20
N VAL A 162 -5.53 8.75 29.46
CA VAL A 162 -5.96 7.37 29.20
C VAL A 162 -5.78 6.53 30.45
N THR A 163 -6.78 5.69 30.73
CA THR A 163 -6.69 4.64 31.74
C THR A 163 -6.56 3.31 31.01
N ILE A 164 -5.54 2.53 31.34
CA ILE A 164 -5.32 1.20 30.74
C ILE A 164 -5.50 0.07 31.74
N ALA A 165 -5.98 -1.06 31.27
CA ALA A 165 -5.90 -2.34 31.94
C ALA A 165 -4.81 -3.18 31.25
N ARG A 166 -3.78 -3.59 32.03
CA ARG A 166 -2.65 -4.38 31.53
C ARG A 166 -2.79 -5.83 31.95
N PRO A 167 -2.69 -6.81 31.05
CA PRO A 167 -2.68 -8.23 31.42
C PRO A 167 -1.64 -8.51 32.50
N GLY A 168 -2.02 -9.26 33.54
CA GLY A 168 -1.14 -9.58 34.67
C GLY A 168 -1.02 -8.50 35.75
N ILE A 169 -1.68 -7.34 35.61
CA ILE A 169 -1.74 -6.28 36.62
C ILE A 169 -3.20 -6.05 37.01
N ASN A 170 -3.50 -6.10 38.32
CA ASN A 170 -4.88 -6.01 38.81
C ASN A 170 -5.43 -4.57 38.77
N ASP A 171 -4.59 -3.57 39.08
CA ASP A 171 -5.00 -2.17 39.15
C ASP A 171 -4.84 -1.48 37.80
N PRO A 172 -5.83 -0.68 37.35
CA PRO A 172 -5.70 0.16 36.19
C PRO A 172 -4.57 1.18 36.34
N ILE A 173 -3.93 1.51 35.21
CA ILE A 173 -2.82 2.48 35.16
C ILE A 173 -3.28 3.71 34.41
N ASP A 174 -3.10 4.90 34.99
CA ASP A 174 -3.43 6.16 34.36
C ASP A 174 -2.20 6.79 33.70
N PHE A 175 -2.38 7.33 32.49
CA PHE A 175 -1.36 8.06 31.75
C PHE A 175 -1.94 9.36 31.21
N THR A 176 -1.20 10.46 31.38
CA THR A 176 -1.43 11.70 30.63
C THR A 176 -0.43 11.74 29.48
N ILE A 177 -0.94 11.63 28.25
CA ILE A 177 -0.12 11.60 27.05
C ILE A 177 -0.15 12.96 26.38
N VAL A 178 1.00 13.61 26.24
CA VAL A 178 1.14 14.83 25.44
C VAL A 178 1.34 14.41 23.98
N ARG A 179 0.42 14.83 23.11
CA ARG A 179 0.47 14.50 21.67
C ARG A 179 1.71 15.11 21.01
N ASP A 180 2.24 14.39 20.05
CA ASP A 180 3.42 14.79 19.29
C ASP A 180 3.25 14.42 17.82
N THR A 181 4.21 14.81 16.97
CA THR A 181 4.34 14.31 15.61
C THR A 181 4.74 12.83 15.66
N ILE A 182 3.95 11.97 15.05
CA ILE A 182 4.11 10.52 15.05
C ILE A 182 4.56 10.08 13.66
N PRO A 183 5.74 9.47 13.51
CA PRO A 183 6.21 8.99 12.22
C PRO A 183 5.40 7.79 11.73
N ILE A 184 5.15 7.76 10.41
CA ILE A 184 4.62 6.60 9.70
C ILE A 184 5.78 6.03 8.89
N TYR A 185 6.47 5.05 9.46
CA TYR A 185 7.64 4.46 8.80
C TYR A 185 7.26 3.68 7.56
N SER A 186 7.94 3.97 6.45
CA SER A 186 7.86 3.23 5.19
C SER A 186 8.56 1.89 5.30
N VAL A 187 9.73 1.87 5.97
CA VAL A 187 10.48 0.65 6.25
C VAL A 187 9.90 -0.01 7.49
N ALA A 188 9.15 -1.09 7.27
CA ALA A 188 8.46 -1.83 8.33
C ALA A 188 9.39 -2.73 9.13
N ALA A 189 10.46 -3.22 8.50
CA ALA A 189 11.48 -4.03 9.13
C ALA A 189 12.82 -3.88 8.42
N SER A 190 13.89 -3.90 9.21
CA SER A 190 15.28 -3.90 8.72
C SER A 190 16.17 -4.61 9.73
N PHE A 191 16.73 -5.77 9.36
CA PHE A 191 17.59 -6.55 10.22
C PHE A 191 18.52 -7.46 9.42
N LEU A 192 19.65 -7.87 10.04
CA LEU A 192 20.54 -8.88 9.51
C LEU A 192 19.97 -10.26 9.85
N MET A 193 19.81 -11.12 8.85
CA MET A 193 19.30 -12.48 9.04
C MET A 193 20.31 -13.37 9.79
N HIS A 194 19.87 -14.52 10.27
CA HIS A 194 20.69 -15.46 11.04
C HIS A 194 21.98 -15.93 10.35
N ASP A 195 22.01 -15.88 9.01
CA ASP A 195 23.22 -16.26 8.26
C ASP A 195 24.36 -15.24 8.42
N GLY A 196 24.12 -14.13 9.11
CA GLY A 196 25.07 -13.08 9.40
C GLY A 196 25.53 -12.27 8.18
N GLN A 197 24.89 -12.45 7.01
CA GLN A 197 25.29 -11.79 5.76
C GLN A 197 24.12 -11.30 4.90
N THR A 198 22.92 -11.80 5.10
CA THR A 198 21.72 -11.37 4.36
C THR A 198 21.01 -10.27 5.14
N GLY A 199 20.98 -9.06 4.59
CA GLY A 199 20.10 -8.00 5.07
C GLY A 199 18.68 -8.21 4.56
N TYR A 200 17.70 -8.09 5.43
CA TYR A 200 16.29 -8.06 5.08
C TYR A 200 15.75 -6.65 5.28
N VAL A 201 15.13 -6.09 4.25
CA VAL A 201 14.46 -4.78 4.31
C VAL A 201 13.06 -4.92 3.73
N ARG A 202 12.04 -4.57 4.53
CA ARG A 202 10.64 -4.58 4.10
C ARG A 202 10.09 -3.17 3.99
N ILE A 203 9.57 -2.82 2.82
CA ILE A 203 8.89 -1.54 2.57
C ILE A 203 7.40 -1.80 2.45
N ASN A 204 6.60 -1.18 3.33
CA ASN A 204 5.14 -1.35 3.32
C ASN A 204 4.44 -0.36 2.37
N GLN A 205 5.01 0.82 2.17
CA GLN A 205 4.43 1.87 1.33
C GLN A 205 5.51 2.89 0.95
N PHE A 206 5.32 3.61 -0.16
CA PHE A 206 6.21 4.69 -0.56
C PHE A 206 5.67 6.05 -0.12
N THR A 207 6.17 6.57 1.00
CA THR A 207 5.86 7.90 1.57
C THR A 207 6.96 8.91 1.25
N ALA A 208 6.84 10.16 1.69
CA ALA A 208 7.82 11.20 1.41
C ALA A 208 9.24 10.94 1.96
N THR A 209 9.38 10.00 2.89
CA THR A 209 10.65 9.70 3.60
C THR A 209 11.27 8.37 3.19
N THR A 210 10.65 7.62 2.28
CA THR A 210 11.03 6.22 1.99
C THR A 210 12.47 6.07 1.51
N ASP A 211 12.95 6.93 0.60
CA ASP A 211 14.31 6.84 0.08
C ASP A 211 15.35 7.02 1.20
N HIS A 212 15.10 7.94 2.12
CA HIS A 212 15.97 8.19 3.27
C HIS A 212 15.95 7.03 4.27
N GLU A 213 14.74 6.49 4.59
CA GLU A 213 14.61 5.35 5.50
C GLU A 213 15.31 4.11 4.95
N VAL A 214 15.16 3.84 3.63
CA VAL A 214 15.86 2.71 2.98
C VAL A 214 17.36 2.92 3.00
N GLU A 215 17.86 4.11 2.69
CA GLU A 215 19.29 4.41 2.73
C GLU A 215 19.87 4.22 4.13
N GLN A 216 19.20 4.71 5.17
CA GLN A 216 19.59 4.49 6.56
C GLN A 216 19.61 3.00 6.92
N ALA A 217 18.60 2.24 6.50
CA ALA A 217 18.53 0.80 6.73
C ALA A 217 19.72 0.07 6.07
N LEU A 218 20.01 0.38 4.80
CA LEU A 218 21.14 -0.21 4.07
C LEU A 218 22.48 0.13 4.71
N ASP A 219 22.72 1.38 5.09
CA ASP A 219 23.97 1.81 5.74
C ASP A 219 24.15 1.14 7.11
N SER A 220 23.06 1.03 7.90
CA SER A 220 23.06 0.31 9.18
C SER A 220 23.40 -1.18 8.99
N LEU A 221 22.75 -1.85 8.05
CA LEU A 221 22.99 -3.27 7.78
C LEU A 221 24.41 -3.53 7.26
N ARG A 222 24.98 -2.64 6.45
CA ARG A 222 26.38 -2.74 6.01
C ARG A 222 27.34 -2.67 7.18
N THR A 223 27.11 -1.80 8.16
CA THR A 223 27.95 -1.74 9.37
C THR A 223 27.86 -3.00 10.22
N GLN A 224 26.73 -3.72 10.14
CA GLN A 224 26.51 -5.00 10.80
C GLN A 224 27.12 -6.20 10.03
N GLY A 225 27.64 -5.99 8.81
CA GLY A 225 28.28 -7.04 8.02
C GLY A 225 27.45 -7.58 6.86
N MET A 226 26.36 -6.91 6.49
CA MET A 226 25.55 -7.30 5.32
C MET A 226 26.40 -7.38 4.05
N ARG A 227 26.20 -8.45 3.29
CA ARG A 227 26.86 -8.71 2.01
C ARG A 227 25.90 -8.94 0.86
N ARG A 228 24.61 -9.09 1.12
CA ARG A 228 23.54 -9.31 0.13
C ARG A 228 22.20 -8.88 0.70
N LEU A 229 21.30 -8.41 -0.15
CA LEU A 229 20.02 -7.81 0.26
C LEU A 229 18.84 -8.60 -0.23
N LEU A 230 17.89 -8.85 0.66
CA LEU A 230 16.53 -9.28 0.36
C LEU A 230 15.59 -8.09 0.59
N LEU A 231 15.09 -7.50 -0.50
CA LEU A 231 14.15 -6.37 -0.47
C LEU A 231 12.72 -6.89 -0.60
N ASP A 232 11.92 -6.79 0.45
CA ASP A 232 10.54 -7.27 0.48
C ASP A 232 9.56 -6.14 0.16
N LEU A 233 8.95 -6.22 -1.02
CA LEU A 233 7.90 -5.32 -1.51
C LEU A 233 6.52 -6.01 -1.56
N ARG A 234 6.37 -7.19 -0.98
CA ARG A 234 5.10 -7.92 -0.95
C ARG A 234 4.02 -7.14 -0.21
N SER A 235 2.83 -7.10 -0.81
CA SER A 235 1.66 -6.36 -0.30
C SER A 235 1.90 -4.85 -0.12
N ASN A 236 2.86 -4.29 -0.83
CA ASN A 236 3.11 -2.85 -0.88
C ASN A 236 2.32 -2.23 -2.04
N PRO A 237 1.27 -1.42 -1.78
CA PRO A 237 0.40 -0.87 -2.83
C PRO A 237 1.06 0.27 -3.64
N GLY A 238 2.29 0.62 -3.33
CA GLY A 238 3.02 1.72 -3.94
C GLY A 238 3.00 2.99 -3.11
N GLY A 239 2.92 4.14 -3.78
CA GLY A 239 2.95 5.46 -3.19
C GLY A 239 3.50 6.50 -4.15
N TYR A 240 4.36 7.40 -3.69
CA TYR A 240 4.96 8.44 -4.52
C TYR A 240 5.92 7.88 -5.58
N LEU A 241 5.72 8.30 -6.83
CA LEU A 241 6.56 7.93 -7.97
C LEU A 241 8.02 8.41 -7.77
N ASP A 242 8.19 9.64 -7.27
CA ASP A 242 9.51 10.20 -7.01
C ASP A 242 10.28 9.40 -5.93
N GLN A 243 9.58 8.82 -4.97
CA GLN A 243 10.18 7.94 -3.98
C GLN A 243 10.56 6.58 -4.55
N ALA A 244 9.72 6.02 -5.44
CA ALA A 244 10.07 4.79 -6.16
C ALA A 244 11.33 4.96 -7.01
N TRP A 245 11.41 6.07 -7.77
CA TRP A 245 12.59 6.42 -8.54
C TRP A 245 13.84 6.55 -7.65
N LYS A 246 13.78 7.30 -6.54
CA LYS A 246 14.90 7.49 -5.63
C LYS A 246 15.35 6.19 -4.94
N VAL A 247 14.40 5.31 -4.60
CA VAL A 247 14.72 3.97 -4.06
C VAL A 247 15.36 3.08 -5.12
N ALA A 248 14.85 3.09 -6.36
CA ALA A 248 15.48 2.36 -7.47
C ALA A 248 16.91 2.86 -7.74
N ASP A 249 17.13 4.18 -7.67
CA ASP A 249 18.47 4.81 -7.84
C ASP A 249 19.50 4.31 -6.83
N LEU A 250 19.09 3.93 -5.60
CA LEU A 250 20.00 3.34 -4.60
C LEU A 250 20.61 2.00 -5.05
N PHE A 251 20.05 1.36 -6.06
CA PHE A 251 20.54 0.07 -6.53
C PHE A 251 21.28 0.15 -7.87
N MET A 252 21.26 1.32 -8.55
CA MET A 252 21.89 1.45 -9.87
C MET A 252 23.38 1.80 -9.75
N PRO A 253 24.26 1.04 -10.41
CA PRO A 253 25.71 1.20 -10.24
C PRO A 253 26.29 2.43 -10.94
N ARG A 254 25.57 2.98 -11.94
CA ARG A 254 26.06 4.07 -12.79
C ARG A 254 25.02 5.19 -12.87
N LYS A 255 25.47 6.37 -13.31
CA LYS A 255 24.59 7.49 -13.71
C LYS A 255 23.91 7.21 -15.04
N ASP A 256 22.85 7.97 -15.29
CA ASP A 256 22.15 8.07 -16.57
C ASP A 256 21.55 6.75 -17.07
N MET A 257 21.27 5.79 -16.15
CA MET A 257 20.45 4.62 -16.44
C MET A 257 18.98 5.00 -16.31
N MET A 258 18.17 4.74 -17.34
CA MET A 258 16.71 5.00 -17.29
C MET A 258 16.08 4.12 -16.21
N LEU A 259 15.27 4.69 -15.30
CA LEU A 259 14.61 3.94 -14.23
C LEU A 259 13.11 3.78 -14.47
N VAL A 260 12.50 4.83 -14.94
CA VAL A 260 11.07 4.86 -15.30
C VAL A 260 10.84 6.09 -16.18
N TYR A 261 9.90 6.00 -17.12
CA TYR A 261 9.41 7.17 -17.83
C TYR A 261 7.89 7.17 -17.93
N THR A 262 7.31 8.36 -18.09
CA THR A 262 5.86 8.53 -18.18
C THR A 262 5.45 9.10 -19.53
N LYS A 263 4.28 8.69 -20.03
CA LYS A 263 3.64 9.25 -21.23
C LYS A 263 2.18 9.58 -20.94
N GLY A 264 1.82 10.82 -21.13
CA GLY A 264 0.46 11.30 -20.98
C GLY A 264 0.06 12.22 -22.13
N ARG A 265 -1.15 12.75 -22.07
CA ARG A 265 -1.71 13.63 -23.12
C ARG A 265 -1.03 15.00 -23.19
N THR A 266 -0.57 15.50 -22.05
CA THR A 266 0.09 16.81 -21.96
C THR A 266 1.59 16.67 -21.86
N ALA A 267 2.34 17.69 -22.33
CA ALA A 267 3.81 17.68 -22.23
C ALA A 267 4.32 17.54 -20.78
N ARG A 268 3.60 18.10 -19.81
CA ARG A 268 3.95 17.99 -18.37
C ARG A 268 3.86 16.57 -17.82
N SER A 269 3.06 15.73 -18.47
CA SER A 269 2.88 14.32 -18.08
C SER A 269 3.93 13.39 -18.69
N ASN A 270 4.84 13.92 -19.53
CA ASN A 270 5.93 13.18 -20.14
C ASN A 270 7.21 13.49 -19.38
N GLN A 271 7.66 12.57 -18.57
CA GLN A 271 8.83 12.71 -17.72
C GLN A 271 9.72 11.49 -17.82
N GLU A 272 11.01 11.66 -17.68
CA GLU A 272 12.01 10.61 -17.68
C GLU A 272 12.85 10.70 -16.40
N PHE A 273 13.07 9.59 -15.75
CA PHE A 273 13.79 9.51 -14.49
C PHE A 273 15.00 8.60 -14.66
N TYR A 274 16.16 9.15 -14.38
CA TYR A 274 17.45 8.48 -14.56
C TYR A 274 18.17 8.32 -13.23
N SER A 275 19.05 7.33 -13.15
CA SER A 275 19.93 7.14 -12.01
C SER A 275 20.95 8.27 -11.88
N THR A 276 21.30 8.60 -10.63
CA THR A 276 22.25 9.66 -10.30
C THR A 276 23.66 9.14 -9.98
N GLY A 277 23.81 7.80 -9.86
CA GLY A 277 25.04 7.14 -9.41
C GLY A 277 25.14 7.00 -7.90
N ARG A 278 24.09 7.31 -7.16
CA ARG A 278 23.99 7.16 -5.70
C ARG A 278 24.15 5.70 -5.26
N GLY A 279 23.69 4.77 -6.10
CA GLY A 279 23.73 3.34 -5.85
C GLY A 279 25.11 2.70 -6.00
N ALA A 280 26.12 3.39 -6.53
CA ALA A 280 27.48 2.84 -6.72
C ALA A 280 28.12 2.33 -5.42
N LYS A 281 27.68 2.80 -4.26
CA LYS A 281 28.15 2.32 -2.94
C LYS A 281 27.48 1.03 -2.48
N TYR A 282 26.44 0.54 -3.18
CA TYR A 282 25.64 -0.63 -2.84
C TYR A 282 25.81 -1.71 -3.91
N ASP A 283 26.99 -2.28 -4.01
CA ASP A 283 27.42 -3.25 -5.02
C ASP A 283 27.07 -4.71 -4.71
N PHE A 284 26.40 -4.95 -3.58
CA PHE A 284 25.99 -6.29 -3.15
C PHE A 284 24.84 -6.86 -4.02
N PRO A 285 24.71 -8.20 -4.09
CA PRO A 285 23.59 -8.86 -4.76
C PRO A 285 22.25 -8.48 -4.14
N VAL A 286 21.23 -8.24 -4.99
CA VAL A 286 19.86 -7.87 -4.59
C VAL A 286 18.89 -8.89 -5.10
N ILE A 287 17.96 -9.31 -4.24
CA ILE A 287 16.76 -10.05 -4.61
C ILE A 287 15.54 -9.28 -4.10
N VAL A 288 14.55 -9.09 -4.97
CA VAL A 288 13.29 -8.40 -4.65
C VAL A 288 12.18 -9.43 -4.54
N LEU A 289 11.42 -9.39 -3.44
CA LEU A 289 10.21 -10.19 -3.26
C LEU A 289 8.98 -9.38 -3.64
N ILE A 290 8.12 -9.95 -4.50
CA ILE A 290 6.85 -9.38 -4.91
C ILE A 290 5.71 -10.38 -4.81
N ASN A 291 4.46 -9.88 -4.73
CA ASN A 291 3.24 -10.67 -4.85
C ASN A 291 2.11 -9.82 -5.48
N HIS A 292 0.91 -10.37 -5.58
CA HIS A 292 -0.25 -9.68 -6.15
C HIS A 292 -0.59 -8.33 -5.49
N GLY A 293 -0.21 -8.12 -4.23
CA GLY A 293 -0.35 -6.85 -3.53
C GLY A 293 0.76 -5.84 -3.83
N SER A 294 1.80 -6.21 -4.58
CA SER A 294 2.88 -5.30 -4.99
C SER A 294 2.41 -4.47 -6.19
N ALA A 295 2.22 -3.17 -6.01
CA ALA A 295 1.62 -2.31 -7.05
C ALA A 295 2.38 -1.00 -7.26
N SER A 296 2.23 -0.38 -8.43
CA SER A 296 2.65 1.00 -8.73
C SER A 296 4.13 1.26 -8.42
N ALA A 297 4.47 2.06 -7.39
CA ALA A 297 5.85 2.35 -6.98
C ALA A 297 6.69 1.10 -6.72
N SER A 298 6.09 0.03 -6.17
CA SER A 298 6.76 -1.27 -5.99
C SER A 298 7.14 -1.90 -7.33
N GLU A 299 6.29 -1.75 -8.33
CA GLU A 299 6.51 -2.26 -9.68
C GLU A 299 7.55 -1.43 -10.44
N ILE A 300 7.67 -0.13 -10.15
CA ILE A 300 8.75 0.72 -10.67
C ILE A 300 10.10 0.22 -10.15
N VAL A 301 10.22 -0.02 -8.83
CA VAL A 301 11.47 -0.49 -8.23
C VAL A 301 11.84 -1.89 -8.73
N SER A 302 10.90 -2.84 -8.66
CA SER A 302 11.14 -4.22 -9.11
C SER A 302 11.40 -4.31 -10.62
N GLY A 303 10.67 -3.51 -11.43
CA GLY A 303 10.84 -3.43 -12.87
C GLY A 303 12.20 -2.84 -13.27
N ALA A 304 12.65 -1.77 -12.60
CA ALA A 304 13.96 -1.19 -12.85
C ALA A 304 15.11 -2.17 -12.50
N ILE A 305 15.01 -2.85 -11.35
CA ILE A 305 16.00 -3.86 -10.93
C ILE A 305 16.04 -5.04 -11.92
N GLN A 306 14.87 -5.52 -12.39
CA GLN A 306 14.76 -6.61 -13.32
C GLN A 306 15.28 -6.25 -14.71
N ASP A 307 14.86 -5.09 -15.25
CA ASP A 307 15.18 -4.70 -16.63
C ASP A 307 16.66 -4.37 -16.82
N HIS A 308 17.33 -3.86 -15.76
CA HIS A 308 18.77 -3.61 -15.74
C HIS A 308 19.62 -4.82 -15.31
N ASP A 309 19.01 -6.00 -15.15
CA ASP A 309 19.71 -7.19 -14.67
C ASP A 309 20.49 -6.95 -13.35
N ARG A 310 20.04 -5.96 -12.57
CA ARG A 310 20.69 -5.58 -11.31
C ARG A 310 20.45 -6.58 -10.18
N GLY A 311 19.41 -7.38 -10.28
CA GLY A 311 19.01 -8.39 -9.31
C GLY A 311 17.88 -9.26 -9.81
N LEU A 312 17.51 -10.26 -9.01
CA LEU A 312 16.40 -11.15 -9.29
C LEU A 312 15.11 -10.67 -8.63
N VAL A 313 14.01 -10.89 -9.30
CA VAL A 313 12.65 -10.69 -8.77
C VAL A 313 12.02 -12.06 -8.51
N ILE A 314 11.57 -12.32 -7.29
CA ILE A 314 11.05 -13.63 -6.86
C ILE A 314 9.68 -13.46 -6.22
N GLY A 315 8.83 -14.45 -6.39
CA GLY A 315 7.52 -14.51 -5.76
C GLY A 315 6.38 -14.75 -6.74
N GLU A 316 5.36 -13.92 -6.70
CA GLU A 316 4.19 -14.01 -7.59
C GLU A 316 4.10 -12.77 -8.46
N VAL A 317 3.35 -12.85 -9.57
CA VAL A 317 3.13 -11.71 -10.46
C VAL A 317 2.56 -10.53 -9.66
N SER A 318 3.06 -9.33 -9.89
CA SER A 318 2.59 -8.11 -9.22
C SER A 318 1.20 -7.67 -9.71
N PHE A 319 0.64 -6.63 -9.11
CA PHE A 319 -0.71 -6.15 -9.36
C PHE A 319 -0.96 -5.70 -10.80
N GLY A 320 -0.01 -5.06 -11.45
CA GLY A 320 -0.17 -4.52 -12.81
C GLY A 320 -0.82 -3.14 -12.86
N LYS A 321 -0.37 -2.19 -12.03
CA LYS A 321 -0.81 -0.80 -12.05
C LYS A 321 0.24 0.09 -12.70
N GLY A 322 0.13 0.33 -13.99
CA GLY A 322 1.01 1.18 -14.81
C GLY A 322 0.49 2.60 -15.06
N LEU A 323 -0.35 3.13 -14.16
CA LEU A 323 -1.00 4.45 -14.28
C LEU A 323 -0.46 5.43 -13.24
N VAL A 324 -0.26 6.67 -13.67
CA VAL A 324 0.12 7.81 -12.81
C VAL A 324 -1.11 8.66 -12.53
N GLN A 325 -1.44 8.85 -11.26
CA GLN A 325 -2.53 9.71 -10.81
C GLN A 325 -2.01 11.03 -10.26
N THR A 326 -2.68 12.12 -10.65
CA THR A 326 -2.44 13.45 -10.12
C THR A 326 -3.63 13.90 -9.28
N PRO A 327 -3.44 14.29 -8.02
CA PRO A 327 -4.50 14.86 -7.21
C PRO A 327 -4.72 16.34 -7.57
N TYR A 328 -5.99 16.72 -7.71
CA TYR A 328 -6.44 18.09 -7.90
C TYR A 328 -7.28 18.48 -6.68
N PRO A 329 -6.75 19.28 -5.75
CA PRO A 329 -7.49 19.69 -4.56
C PRO A 329 -8.65 20.62 -4.93
N LEU A 330 -9.76 20.50 -4.21
CA LEU A 330 -10.95 21.33 -4.34
C LEU A 330 -11.06 22.28 -3.14
N PRO A 331 -11.80 23.42 -3.29
CA PRO A 331 -11.89 24.46 -2.26
C PRO A 331 -12.48 24.00 -0.91
N ASP A 332 -13.26 22.94 -0.90
CA ASP A 332 -13.90 22.36 0.29
C ASP A 332 -13.00 21.36 1.04
N GLY A 333 -11.76 21.18 0.59
CA GLY A 333 -10.80 20.22 1.17
C GLY A 333 -10.90 18.82 0.60
N SER A 334 -11.87 18.52 -0.27
CA SER A 334 -11.91 17.30 -1.07
C SER A 334 -10.88 17.35 -2.20
N ALA A 335 -10.72 16.27 -2.94
CA ALA A 335 -9.88 16.24 -4.14
C ALA A 335 -10.47 15.32 -5.22
N VAL A 336 -10.10 15.59 -6.46
CA VAL A 336 -10.26 14.66 -7.56
C VAL A 336 -8.88 14.13 -7.93
N ARG A 337 -8.70 12.83 -7.90
CA ARG A 337 -7.47 12.17 -8.35
C ARG A 337 -7.72 11.58 -9.72
N ILE A 338 -6.97 12.04 -10.73
CA ILE A 338 -7.19 11.70 -12.14
C ILE A 338 -5.94 11.02 -12.70
N THR A 339 -6.11 9.99 -13.50
CA THR A 339 -5.04 9.37 -14.28
C THR A 339 -4.58 10.35 -15.36
N THR A 340 -3.31 10.77 -15.28
CA THR A 340 -2.72 11.78 -16.18
C THR A 340 -1.66 11.23 -17.11
N ALA A 341 -1.09 10.05 -16.81
CA ALA A 341 -0.09 9.38 -17.62
C ALA A 341 -0.10 7.85 -17.39
N ARG A 342 0.54 7.15 -18.32
CA ARG A 342 1.03 5.77 -18.14
C ARG A 342 2.52 5.83 -17.86
N TYR A 343 3.03 4.89 -17.05
CA TYR A 343 4.46 4.75 -16.88
C TYR A 343 4.97 3.45 -17.47
N TYR A 344 6.25 3.48 -17.81
CA TYR A 344 6.95 2.42 -18.52
C TYR A 344 8.25 2.10 -17.79
N THR A 345 8.61 0.83 -17.74
CA THR A 345 9.88 0.38 -17.18
C THR A 345 11.05 0.68 -18.15
N PRO A 346 12.31 0.52 -17.74
CA PRO A 346 13.47 0.78 -18.61
C PRO A 346 13.43 0.06 -19.96
N SER A 347 12.98 -1.18 -20.01
CA SER A 347 12.85 -1.95 -21.26
C SER A 347 11.73 -1.44 -22.18
N GLY A 348 10.93 -0.47 -21.75
CA GLY A 348 9.84 0.10 -22.53
C GLY A 348 8.48 -0.56 -22.33
N ARG A 349 8.36 -1.56 -21.47
CA ARG A 349 7.09 -2.25 -21.25
C ARG A 349 6.13 -1.45 -20.40
N LEU A 350 4.87 -1.39 -20.86
CA LEU A 350 3.73 -0.95 -20.06
C LEU A 350 3.24 -2.14 -19.26
N ILE A 351 3.27 -2.05 -17.94
CA ILE A 351 2.87 -3.16 -17.06
C ILE A 351 1.39 -3.15 -16.70
N GLN A 352 0.63 -2.13 -17.17
CA GLN A 352 -0.78 -1.97 -16.83
C GLN A 352 -1.59 -3.19 -17.27
N ARG A 353 -2.28 -3.79 -16.31
CA ARG A 353 -3.26 -4.86 -16.55
C ARG A 353 -4.51 -4.30 -17.22
N PRO A 354 -5.11 -4.98 -18.19
CA PRO A 354 -6.38 -4.58 -18.81
C PRO A 354 -7.49 -4.40 -17.77
N TYR A 355 -8.40 -3.45 -18.00
CA TYR A 355 -9.59 -3.19 -17.17
C TYR A 355 -10.86 -3.00 -18.00
N ASP A 356 -10.85 -3.46 -19.23
CA ASP A 356 -11.94 -3.45 -20.21
C ASP A 356 -13.15 -4.31 -19.79
N LYS A 357 -12.95 -5.29 -18.90
CA LYS A 357 -14.01 -6.12 -18.32
C LYS A 357 -14.79 -5.46 -17.18
N GLY A 358 -14.42 -4.25 -16.80
CA GLY A 358 -15.05 -3.45 -15.77
C GLY A 358 -14.28 -3.39 -14.44
N ILE A 359 -14.60 -2.34 -13.66
CA ILE A 359 -13.87 -2.00 -12.43
C ILE A 359 -13.95 -3.12 -11.38
N ALA A 360 -15.12 -3.74 -11.21
CA ALA A 360 -15.32 -4.77 -10.21
C ALA A 360 -14.46 -6.01 -10.47
N GLU A 361 -14.38 -6.47 -11.73
CA GLU A 361 -13.55 -7.61 -12.12
C GLU A 361 -12.06 -7.25 -12.01
N TYR A 362 -11.67 -6.05 -12.46
CA TYR A 362 -10.30 -5.56 -12.33
C TYR A 362 -9.82 -5.55 -10.86
N ILE A 363 -10.66 -5.12 -9.92
CA ILE A 363 -10.33 -5.13 -8.50
C ILE A 363 -10.28 -6.56 -7.97
N ALA A 364 -11.28 -7.39 -8.26
CA ALA A 364 -11.35 -8.77 -7.80
C ALA A 364 -10.14 -9.59 -8.26
N GLU A 365 -9.78 -9.54 -9.55
CA GLU A 365 -8.59 -10.22 -10.09
C GLU A 365 -7.28 -9.75 -9.45
N GLY A 366 -7.19 -8.47 -9.01
CA GLY A 366 -6.00 -7.90 -8.36
C GLY A 366 -5.81 -8.33 -6.92
N TYR A 367 -6.87 -8.75 -6.26
CA TYR A 367 -6.90 -9.16 -4.85
C TYR A 367 -7.42 -10.58 -4.67
N ASP A 368 -7.46 -11.39 -5.74
CA ASP A 368 -7.94 -12.76 -5.63
C ASP A 368 -7.01 -13.60 -4.76
N ASP A 369 -7.37 -13.65 -3.48
CA ASP A 369 -6.76 -14.46 -2.45
C ASP A 369 -7.46 -15.82 -2.26
N THR A 370 -8.39 -16.21 -3.15
CA THR A 370 -9.19 -17.45 -2.98
C THR A 370 -8.35 -18.71 -3.05
N GLY A 371 -7.11 -18.63 -3.54
CA GLY A 371 -6.19 -19.77 -3.63
C GLY A 371 -6.53 -20.75 -4.74
N GLU A 372 -7.61 -20.51 -5.48
CA GLU A 372 -7.87 -21.22 -6.73
C GLU A 372 -6.88 -20.79 -7.78
N GLU A 373 -6.36 -21.72 -8.55
CA GLU A 373 -5.50 -21.39 -9.68
C GLU A 373 -6.35 -20.57 -10.67
N ALA A 374 -6.07 -19.28 -10.78
CA ALA A 374 -6.56 -18.54 -11.93
C ALA A 374 -6.14 -19.33 -13.18
N PRO A 375 -7.06 -19.56 -14.14
CA PRO A 375 -6.70 -20.23 -15.37
C PRO A 375 -5.47 -19.52 -15.94
N PRO A 376 -4.51 -20.27 -16.52
CA PRO A 376 -3.30 -19.68 -17.06
C PRO A 376 -3.71 -18.56 -18.02
N ASP A 377 -3.22 -17.34 -17.74
CA ASP A 377 -3.45 -16.19 -18.63
C ASP A 377 -2.81 -16.52 -20.00
N THR A 378 -3.65 -16.94 -20.92
CA THR A 378 -3.27 -17.27 -22.30
C THR A 378 -3.26 -16.05 -23.22
N THR A 379 -3.51 -14.85 -22.68
CA THR A 379 -3.47 -13.61 -23.46
C THR A 379 -2.05 -13.41 -24.00
N PRO A 380 -1.84 -13.23 -25.31
CA PRO A 380 -0.53 -12.93 -25.85
C PRO A 380 -0.01 -11.63 -25.23
N ARG A 381 1.11 -11.69 -24.50
CA ARG A 381 1.77 -10.54 -23.91
C ARG A 381 2.89 -10.07 -24.83
N GLU A 382 3.05 -8.75 -24.93
CA GLU A 382 4.21 -8.17 -25.61
C GLU A 382 5.50 -8.57 -24.91
N VAL A 383 6.48 -9.01 -25.70
CA VAL A 383 7.79 -9.46 -25.22
C VAL A 383 8.78 -8.29 -25.32
N TYR A 384 9.49 -8.06 -24.24
CA TYR A 384 10.58 -7.09 -24.13
C TYR A 384 11.84 -7.80 -23.62
N HIS A 385 12.97 -7.11 -23.60
CA HIS A 385 14.23 -7.68 -23.17
C HIS A 385 14.92 -6.79 -22.15
N THR A 386 15.54 -7.42 -21.17
CA THR A 386 16.43 -6.77 -20.21
C THR A 386 17.74 -6.35 -20.89
N ASP A 387 18.63 -5.63 -20.19
CA ASP A 387 19.94 -5.22 -20.69
C ASP A 387 20.80 -6.41 -21.16
N HIS A 388 20.68 -7.58 -20.51
CA HIS A 388 21.37 -8.81 -20.89
C HIS A 388 20.56 -9.73 -21.81
N GLY A 389 19.40 -9.26 -22.33
CA GLY A 389 18.60 -9.98 -23.32
C GLY A 389 17.65 -11.03 -22.75
N ARG A 390 17.40 -11.07 -21.43
CA ARG A 390 16.36 -11.93 -20.84
C ARG A 390 14.97 -11.44 -21.25
N MET A 391 14.07 -12.38 -21.54
CA MET A 391 12.68 -12.04 -21.89
C MET A 391 11.90 -11.58 -20.66
N VAL A 392 11.20 -10.47 -20.81
CA VAL A 392 10.25 -9.91 -19.83
C VAL A 392 8.96 -9.49 -20.54
N TYR A 393 7.85 -9.40 -19.82
CA TYR A 393 6.53 -9.24 -20.42
C TYR A 393 5.86 -7.94 -20.01
N GLY A 394 5.11 -7.33 -20.93
CA GLY A 394 4.21 -6.22 -20.69
C GLY A 394 2.77 -6.67 -20.36
N GLY A 395 1.89 -5.74 -20.00
CA GLY A 395 0.44 -5.94 -19.93
C GLY A 395 -0.07 -6.87 -18.83
N GLY A 396 0.50 -6.87 -17.63
CA GLY A 396 0.00 -7.76 -16.56
C GLY A 396 0.85 -7.79 -15.31
N GLY A 397 1.47 -6.65 -14.97
CA GLY A 397 2.38 -6.54 -13.84
C GLY A 397 3.80 -7.01 -14.14
N ILE A 398 4.63 -7.04 -13.10
CA ILE A 398 5.98 -7.58 -13.14
C ILE A 398 5.89 -9.08 -12.89
N SER A 399 6.29 -9.87 -13.89
CA SER A 399 6.43 -11.32 -13.75
C SER A 399 7.76 -11.63 -13.07
N PRO A 400 7.78 -12.42 -11.99
CA PRO A 400 9.03 -12.76 -11.30
C PRO A 400 9.94 -13.64 -12.17
N ASP A 401 11.26 -13.56 -11.95
CA ASP A 401 12.26 -14.43 -12.58
C ASP A 401 12.16 -15.87 -12.05
N SER A 402 11.70 -16.02 -10.82
CA SER A 402 11.37 -17.31 -10.21
C SER A 402 10.04 -17.23 -9.50
N THR A 403 9.06 -17.97 -9.99
CA THR A 403 7.73 -18.04 -9.37
C THR A 403 7.75 -18.96 -8.18
N VAL A 404 7.43 -18.40 -7.01
CA VAL A 404 7.27 -19.12 -5.75
C VAL A 404 5.96 -18.67 -5.12
N LYS A 405 5.02 -19.60 -4.95
CA LYS A 405 3.73 -19.29 -4.31
C LYS A 405 3.93 -18.98 -2.84
N SER A 406 3.29 -17.91 -2.35
CA SER A 406 3.19 -17.67 -0.92
C SER A 406 2.30 -18.73 -0.28
N PRO A 407 2.67 -19.30 0.88
CA PRO A 407 1.74 -20.13 1.62
C PRO A 407 0.53 -19.25 2.01
N ARG A 408 -0.62 -19.58 1.46
CA ARG A 408 -1.89 -18.94 1.78
C ARG A 408 -2.58 -19.76 2.84
N GLY A 409 -3.04 -19.10 3.90
CA GLY A 409 -3.92 -19.73 4.86
C GLY A 409 -5.29 -20.03 4.24
N THR A 410 -5.93 -21.08 4.69
CA THR A 410 -7.32 -21.41 4.33
C THR A 410 -8.32 -20.36 4.84
N ALA A 411 -9.59 -20.53 4.52
CA ALA A 411 -10.66 -19.67 5.02
C ALA A 411 -10.74 -19.69 6.57
N THR A 412 -10.42 -20.78 7.22
CA THR A 412 -10.29 -20.83 8.70
C THR A 412 -9.21 -19.87 9.19
N THR A 413 -8.01 -19.93 8.62
CA THR A 413 -6.90 -19.02 8.96
C THR A 413 -7.25 -17.57 8.68
N ALA A 414 -7.88 -17.27 7.54
CA ALA A 414 -8.33 -15.91 7.21
C ALA A 414 -9.32 -15.36 8.25
N ARG A 415 -10.27 -16.19 8.73
CA ARG A 415 -11.20 -15.81 9.82
C ARG A 415 -10.48 -15.54 11.14
N LEU A 416 -9.50 -16.36 11.51
CA LEU A 416 -8.69 -16.17 12.73
C LEU A 416 -7.86 -14.88 12.66
N LEU A 417 -7.25 -14.60 11.51
CA LEU A 417 -6.48 -13.37 11.25
C LEU A 417 -7.36 -12.12 11.28
N SER A 418 -8.53 -12.15 10.63
CA SER A 418 -9.45 -11.01 10.56
C SER A 418 -9.95 -10.56 11.93
N GLN A 419 -10.12 -11.51 12.86
CA GLN A 419 -10.49 -11.24 14.24
C GLN A 419 -9.29 -11.11 15.20
N ARG A 420 -8.05 -11.14 14.67
CA ARG A 420 -6.80 -11.02 15.43
C ARG A 420 -6.64 -12.03 16.58
N LEU A 421 -7.18 -13.23 16.42
CA LEU A 421 -7.16 -14.24 17.49
C LEU A 421 -5.77 -14.76 17.79
N TYR A 422 -4.86 -14.78 16.81
CA TYR A 422 -3.45 -15.11 17.06
C TYR A 422 -2.79 -14.12 18.02
N PHE A 423 -3.05 -12.82 17.84
CA PHE A 423 -2.51 -11.79 18.73
C PHE A 423 -3.12 -11.89 20.14
N GLU A 424 -4.43 -12.07 20.26
CA GLU A 424 -5.11 -12.19 21.56
C GLU A 424 -4.58 -13.41 22.33
N CYS A 425 -4.49 -14.58 21.69
CA CYS A 425 -3.92 -15.78 22.27
C CYS A 425 -2.45 -15.58 22.69
N ALA A 426 -1.64 -14.94 21.83
CA ALA A 426 -0.24 -14.66 22.14
C ALA A 426 -0.08 -13.70 23.32
N ALA A 427 -0.93 -12.67 23.43
CA ALA A 427 -0.91 -11.72 24.54
C ALA A 427 -1.26 -12.37 25.87
N ASP A 428 -2.29 -13.23 25.88
CA ASP A 428 -2.69 -13.98 27.08
C ASP A 428 -1.61 -15.00 27.50
N TYR A 429 -0.95 -15.64 26.52
CA TYR A 429 0.15 -16.57 26.80
C TYR A 429 1.40 -15.84 27.31
N ALA A 430 1.77 -14.70 26.71
CA ALA A 430 2.90 -13.87 27.16
C ALA A 430 2.73 -13.39 28.61
N ALA A 431 1.51 -13.03 29.01
CA ALA A 431 1.21 -12.62 30.38
C ALA A 431 1.45 -13.73 31.42
N LYS A 432 1.26 -15.01 31.04
CA LYS A 432 1.51 -16.18 31.87
C LYS A 432 2.98 -16.60 31.88
N HIS A 433 3.75 -16.24 30.83
CA HIS A 433 5.12 -16.68 30.56
C HIS A 433 6.10 -15.54 30.33
N PRO A 434 6.24 -14.57 31.27
CA PRO A 434 7.13 -13.42 31.13
C PRO A 434 8.62 -13.81 31.03
N GLU A 435 9.00 -15.00 31.48
CA GLU A 435 10.36 -15.54 31.38
C GLU A 435 10.84 -15.71 29.94
N LEU A 436 9.92 -15.86 28.99
CA LEU A 436 10.25 -16.00 27.56
C LEU A 436 10.85 -14.70 26.97
N ALA A 437 10.62 -13.54 27.59
CA ALA A 437 11.11 -12.25 27.13
C ALA A 437 12.60 -11.98 27.43
N THR A 438 13.32 -12.93 28.03
CA THR A 438 14.69 -12.69 28.52
C THR A 438 15.75 -12.65 27.43
N ASN A 439 15.59 -13.40 26.33
CA ASN A 439 16.56 -13.46 25.24
C ASN A 439 15.88 -13.87 23.93
N PHE A 440 15.93 -13.00 22.95
CA PHE A 440 15.29 -13.23 21.63
C PHE A 440 15.94 -14.40 20.87
N GLU A 441 17.27 -14.48 20.82
CA GLU A 441 17.96 -15.56 20.09
C GLU A 441 17.59 -16.94 20.63
N ARG A 442 17.50 -17.05 21.95
CA ARG A 442 17.02 -18.28 22.60
C ARG A 442 15.54 -18.54 22.31
N PHE A 443 14.70 -17.51 22.28
CA PHE A 443 13.30 -17.62 21.89
C PHE A 443 13.18 -18.06 20.44
N LEU A 444 13.88 -17.39 19.53
CA LEU A 444 13.80 -17.67 18.10
C LEU A 444 14.21 -19.10 17.77
N SER A 445 15.38 -19.55 18.26
CA SER A 445 15.93 -20.88 17.97
C SER A 445 15.29 -22.02 18.79
N GLY A 446 14.83 -21.75 20.01
CA GLY A 446 14.41 -22.79 20.96
C GLY A 446 12.92 -22.88 21.24
N PHE A 447 12.14 -21.79 21.05
CA PHE A 447 10.72 -21.81 21.33
C PHE A 447 9.94 -22.53 20.22
N GLN A 448 9.21 -23.57 20.63
CA GLN A 448 8.22 -24.25 19.80
C GLN A 448 6.83 -23.97 20.39
N VAL A 449 5.85 -23.65 19.52
CA VAL A 449 4.47 -23.41 19.95
C VAL A 449 3.91 -24.70 20.57
N PRO A 450 3.59 -24.70 21.88
CA PRO A 450 3.09 -25.90 22.55
C PRO A 450 1.62 -26.17 22.21
N ASP A 451 1.18 -27.41 22.38
CA ASP A 451 -0.20 -27.83 22.12
C ASP A 451 -1.21 -27.10 23.02
N GLU A 452 -0.80 -26.66 24.20
CA GLU A 452 -1.60 -25.82 25.08
C GLU A 452 -2.04 -24.52 24.37
N MET A 453 -1.11 -23.81 23.70
CA MET A 453 -1.38 -22.57 22.98
C MET A 453 -2.32 -22.81 21.79
N LEU A 454 -2.20 -23.94 21.10
CA LEU A 454 -3.12 -24.35 20.05
C LEU A 454 -4.53 -24.62 20.60
N THR A 455 -4.62 -25.24 21.77
CA THR A 455 -5.88 -25.51 22.46
C THR A 455 -6.54 -24.20 22.92
N GLU A 456 -5.77 -23.28 23.48
CA GLU A 456 -6.26 -21.95 23.87
C GLU A 456 -6.78 -21.16 22.64
N LEU A 457 -6.07 -21.20 21.51
CA LEU A 457 -6.54 -20.56 20.27
C LEU A 457 -7.87 -21.15 19.79
N ARG A 458 -8.05 -22.46 19.85
CA ARG A 458 -9.33 -23.11 19.47
C ARG A 458 -10.46 -22.75 20.44
N ALA A 459 -10.16 -22.67 21.73
CA ALA A 459 -11.14 -22.26 22.76
C ALA A 459 -11.57 -20.80 22.52
N LEU A 460 -10.62 -19.92 22.24
CA LEU A 460 -10.86 -18.52 21.89
C LEU A 460 -11.69 -18.39 20.61
N ALA A 461 -11.37 -19.14 19.56
CA ALA A 461 -12.16 -19.17 18.32
C ALA A 461 -13.61 -19.58 18.58
N LYS A 462 -13.84 -20.59 19.42
CA LYS A 462 -15.20 -21.01 19.82
C LYS A 462 -15.94 -19.91 20.58
N GLU A 463 -15.29 -19.25 21.52
CA GLU A 463 -15.86 -18.11 22.27
C GLU A 463 -16.26 -16.97 21.33
N ARG A 464 -15.43 -16.67 20.33
CA ARG A 464 -15.66 -15.63 19.31
C ARG A 464 -16.58 -16.08 18.18
N LYS A 465 -17.14 -17.30 18.25
CA LYS A 465 -18.00 -17.87 17.22
C LYS A 465 -17.32 -17.96 15.84
N VAL A 466 -16.01 -18.12 15.82
CA VAL A 466 -15.25 -18.40 14.60
C VAL A 466 -15.30 -19.89 14.34
N GLN A 467 -15.85 -20.26 13.19
CA GLN A 467 -15.89 -21.66 12.77
C GLN A 467 -14.51 -22.12 12.31
N ILE A 468 -14.02 -23.17 12.92
CA ILE A 468 -12.83 -23.92 12.50
C ILE A 468 -13.30 -25.13 11.71
N VAL A 469 -12.78 -25.29 10.49
CA VAL A 469 -12.94 -26.49 9.67
C VAL A 469 -11.71 -27.37 9.90
N GLU A 470 -11.90 -28.61 10.34
CA GLU A 470 -10.79 -29.47 10.81
C GLU A 470 -9.75 -29.79 9.74
N ASP A 471 -10.17 -30.04 8.51
CA ASP A 471 -9.25 -30.28 7.39
C ASP A 471 -8.42 -29.03 7.05
N GLU A 472 -9.05 -27.84 7.10
CA GLU A 472 -8.37 -26.56 6.91
C GLU A 472 -7.39 -26.26 8.05
N TRP A 473 -7.79 -26.51 9.29
CA TRP A 473 -6.92 -26.36 10.46
C TRP A 473 -5.68 -27.26 10.37
N THR A 474 -5.88 -28.53 9.99
CA THR A 474 -4.77 -29.48 9.86
C THR A 474 -3.81 -29.07 8.75
N LYS A 475 -4.34 -28.61 7.61
CA LYS A 475 -3.55 -28.11 6.49
C LYS A 475 -2.71 -26.90 6.87
N ASP A 476 -3.24 -26.00 7.70
CA ASP A 476 -2.61 -24.75 8.08
C ASP A 476 -1.86 -24.79 9.41
N LEU A 477 -1.61 -25.97 9.98
CA LEU A 477 -1.05 -26.08 11.33
C LEU A 477 0.31 -25.37 11.45
N ASP A 478 1.20 -25.53 10.47
CA ASP A 478 2.51 -24.88 10.47
C ASP A 478 2.39 -23.36 10.30
N PHE A 479 1.48 -22.93 9.44
CA PHE A 479 1.16 -21.52 9.27
C PHE A 479 0.58 -20.92 10.56
N THR A 480 -0.31 -21.64 11.24
CA THR A 480 -0.88 -21.27 12.54
C THR A 480 0.21 -21.13 13.60
N LYS A 481 1.12 -22.10 13.72
CA LYS A 481 2.26 -22.05 14.65
C LYS A 481 3.19 -20.87 14.36
N SER A 482 3.50 -20.62 13.09
CA SER A 482 4.32 -19.47 12.68
C SER A 482 3.66 -18.13 13.04
N ASN A 483 2.33 -17.99 12.86
CA ASN A 483 1.60 -16.79 13.28
C ASN A 483 1.63 -16.61 14.81
N LEU A 484 1.33 -17.65 15.58
CA LEU A 484 1.36 -17.59 17.04
C LEU A 484 2.75 -17.22 17.57
N LYS A 485 3.82 -17.84 17.06
CA LYS A 485 5.20 -17.51 17.44
C LYS A 485 5.55 -16.07 17.08
N GLY A 486 5.16 -15.58 15.89
CA GLY A 486 5.38 -14.20 15.47
C GLY A 486 4.66 -13.19 16.37
N GLU A 487 3.37 -13.40 16.63
CA GLU A 487 2.61 -12.50 17.53
C GLU A 487 3.14 -12.55 18.95
N LEU A 488 3.58 -13.73 19.43
CA LEU A 488 4.22 -13.87 20.74
C LEU A 488 5.53 -13.07 20.80
N ALA A 489 6.37 -13.12 19.75
CA ALA A 489 7.57 -12.30 19.67
C ALA A 489 7.24 -10.79 19.71
N ASN A 490 6.20 -10.36 18.98
CA ASN A 490 5.74 -8.98 18.99
C ASN A 490 5.34 -8.52 20.41
N VAL A 491 4.58 -9.33 21.14
CA VAL A 491 4.12 -8.98 22.50
C VAL A 491 5.27 -9.00 23.51
N LEU A 492 6.13 -10.03 23.49
CA LEU A 492 7.21 -10.21 24.45
C LEU A 492 8.30 -9.16 24.33
N PHE A 493 8.68 -8.83 23.10
CA PHE A 493 9.85 -7.99 22.83
C PHE A 493 9.49 -6.56 22.38
N ASN A 494 8.22 -6.31 22.00
CA ASN A 494 7.73 -5.02 21.50
C ASN A 494 8.61 -4.46 20.35
N ASP A 495 9.11 -5.35 19.49
CA ASP A 495 9.98 -5.03 18.35
C ASP A 495 9.47 -5.67 17.05
N ARG A 496 9.15 -4.83 16.07
CA ARG A 496 8.65 -5.27 14.76
C ARG A 496 9.68 -6.07 13.96
N ASN A 497 10.96 -5.75 14.10
CA ASN A 497 12.00 -6.52 13.43
C ASN A 497 11.97 -7.98 13.88
N LEU A 498 11.79 -8.21 15.18
CA LEU A 498 11.72 -9.54 15.76
C LEU A 498 10.48 -10.32 15.33
N TYR A 499 9.33 -9.63 15.21
CA TYR A 499 8.12 -10.21 14.60
C TYR A 499 8.40 -10.71 13.18
N HIS A 500 9.01 -9.86 12.33
CA HIS A 500 9.32 -10.23 10.97
C HIS A 500 10.39 -11.32 10.88
N ALA A 501 11.41 -11.27 11.74
CA ALA A 501 12.46 -12.29 11.80
C ALA A 501 11.89 -13.69 12.04
N VAL A 502 10.93 -13.81 12.97
CA VAL A 502 10.21 -15.07 13.21
C VAL A 502 9.39 -15.51 11.98
N ARG A 503 8.68 -14.56 11.37
CA ARG A 503 7.76 -14.86 10.26
C ARG A 503 8.47 -15.35 9.00
N ILE A 504 9.68 -14.86 8.72
CA ILE A 504 10.43 -15.25 7.52
C ILE A 504 11.15 -16.59 7.64
N GLU A 505 11.31 -17.16 8.84
CA GLU A 505 12.00 -18.44 9.04
C GLU A 505 11.38 -19.61 8.27
N SER A 506 10.06 -19.61 8.11
CA SER A 506 9.29 -20.63 7.38
C SER A 506 8.73 -20.12 6.04
N ASP A 507 9.12 -18.94 5.60
CA ASP A 507 8.62 -18.32 4.37
C ASP A 507 9.29 -18.95 3.15
N ALA A 508 8.54 -19.69 2.35
CA ALA A 508 9.05 -20.40 1.17
C ALA A 508 9.71 -19.47 0.14
N GLN A 509 9.18 -18.24 -0.03
CA GLN A 509 9.77 -17.26 -0.95
C GLN A 509 11.12 -16.77 -0.44
N VAL A 510 11.24 -16.50 0.87
CA VAL A 510 12.49 -16.10 1.51
C VAL A 510 13.52 -17.24 1.46
N LEU A 511 13.12 -18.47 1.80
CA LEU A 511 14.00 -19.64 1.76
C LEU A 511 14.51 -19.90 0.34
N THR A 512 13.65 -19.80 -0.67
CA THR A 512 14.05 -19.93 -2.07
C THR A 512 15.00 -18.80 -2.48
N ALA A 513 14.70 -17.55 -2.12
CA ALA A 513 15.54 -16.39 -2.43
C ALA A 513 16.97 -16.56 -1.91
N ILE A 514 17.14 -17.07 -0.69
CA ILE A 514 18.46 -17.30 -0.08
C ILE A 514 19.32 -18.23 -0.97
N THR A 515 18.74 -19.22 -1.62
CA THR A 515 19.46 -20.16 -2.49
C THR A 515 19.88 -19.53 -3.83
N LEU A 516 19.21 -18.47 -4.26
CA LEU A 516 19.38 -17.83 -5.57
C LEU A 516 20.35 -16.63 -5.57
N PHE A 517 20.94 -16.25 -4.42
CA PHE A 517 21.89 -15.13 -4.37
C PHE A 517 23.16 -15.34 -5.22
N GLY A 518 23.58 -16.60 -5.42
CA GLY A 518 24.67 -16.92 -6.35
C GLY A 518 24.34 -16.49 -7.78
N GLN A 519 23.12 -16.79 -8.24
CA GLN A 519 22.62 -16.38 -9.56
C GLN A 519 22.44 -14.85 -9.64
N ALA A 520 21.87 -14.21 -8.61
CA ALA A 520 21.74 -12.76 -8.55
C ALA A 520 23.09 -12.04 -8.66
N ASN A 521 24.14 -12.58 -8.03
CA ASN A 521 25.48 -12.02 -8.10
C ASN A 521 26.13 -12.14 -9.50
N GLN A 522 25.93 -13.28 -10.17
CA GLN A 522 26.43 -13.47 -11.53
C GLN A 522 25.73 -12.55 -12.54
N MET A 523 24.45 -12.25 -12.31
CA MET A 523 23.67 -11.42 -13.21
C MET A 523 24.03 -9.93 -13.09
N ALA A 524 24.41 -9.47 -11.91
CA ALA A 524 24.78 -8.08 -11.66
C ALA A 524 26.22 -7.70 -12.12
N GLN A 525 27.01 -8.67 -12.57
CA GLN A 525 28.35 -8.51 -13.15
C GLN A 525 28.28 -8.29 -14.65
#